data_22b4c19017e1f347bb42b72d33e762b9
#
_entry.id   22b4c19017e1f347bb42b72d33e762b9
#
_cell.length_a   1.000
_cell.length_b   1.000
_cell.length_c   1.000
_cell.angle_alpha   90.00
_cell.angle_beta   90.00
_cell.angle_gamma   90.00
#
_symmetry.space_group_name_H-M   'P 1'
#
loop_
_entity.id
_entity.type
_entity.pdbx_description
1 polymer ?
#
loop_
_entity_poly.entity_id
_entity_poly.type
_entity_poly.pdbx_seq_one_letter_code
_entity_poly.pdbx_strand_id
1 'polypeptide(L)'
;MNLRILLAGFALAASAASAAVIGQNVHAEPITAERIATLPAAERDAWTAYLQRSQAQRAADQAALATERKDLMQVPLAPPEHAHDASMPLDKDPAWYADPEARHVADNIVSFQTPAGGWGKNFDRTGPVRLKGQAYVPDNISNFLGKGDFDAPRDQRWNYVGTVDNNATTTELFFLARVIKALPDGQDAPYRAAFVKGLHYLLAAQFPNGGWPQVWPLEGGYHDAITYNDDAVTLAATVMTDVAANKDNEYAFVSADLRAAAAASAKQALAIILATQVKAPDGTLTVWGQQHDALTLKPCAARNFEPPLLASDESASLLVYLMSLPAPSPELQQSIRAGVAYLRKTAVMGFVMTGKDDPAGRRLVAKPGAGPIWPRFIDPATGKGVFGDRDRSLHDDMNELSLERRNGYNFYVTSPQKALKAYAKWAAKYPAAQ
;
A
#
# COMPACT_ATOMS: atom_id res chain seq x y z
N MET A 1 -44.23 -37.30 -59.23
CA MET A 1 -43.41 -36.08 -59.32
C MET A 1 -43.12 -35.62 -57.90
N ASN A 2 -41.97 -36.05 -57.32
CA ASN A 2 -41.61 -35.86 -55.92
C ASN A 2 -40.61 -34.75 -55.80
N LEU A 3 -41.02 -33.64 -55.21
CA LEU A 3 -40.17 -32.45 -54.95
C LEU A 3 -39.41 -32.69 -53.64
N ARG A 4 -38.09 -32.89 -53.68
CA ARG A 4 -37.20 -32.93 -52.49
C ARG A 4 -36.72 -31.51 -52.18
N ILE A 5 -37.13 -30.99 -51.04
CA ILE A 5 -36.60 -29.72 -50.47
C ILE A 5 -35.29 -30.03 -49.75
N LEU A 6 -34.16 -29.49 -50.24
CA LEU A 6 -32.89 -29.48 -49.52
C LEU A 6 -32.92 -28.31 -48.52
N LEU A 7 -32.90 -28.62 -47.25
CA LEU A 7 -32.58 -27.63 -46.19
C LEU A 7 -31.05 -27.51 -46.09
N ALA A 8 -30.49 -26.40 -46.52
CA ALA A 8 -29.10 -26.03 -46.24
C ALA A 8 -29.02 -25.45 -44.83
N GLY A 9 -28.46 -26.23 -43.87
CA GLY A 9 -28.14 -25.71 -42.55
C GLY A 9 -26.93 -24.82 -42.61
N PHE A 10 -27.07 -23.50 -42.32
CA PHE A 10 -25.97 -22.58 -42.04
C PHE A 10 -25.50 -22.88 -40.60
N ALA A 11 -24.35 -23.54 -40.45
CA ALA A 11 -23.63 -23.59 -39.18
C ALA A 11 -22.93 -22.24 -39.01
N LEU A 12 -23.44 -21.39 -38.13
CA LEU A 12 -22.64 -20.26 -37.61
C LEU A 12 -21.49 -20.82 -36.75
N ALA A 13 -20.31 -20.88 -37.30
CA ALA A 13 -19.08 -21.01 -36.53
C ALA A 13 -18.91 -19.72 -35.71
N ALA A 14 -19.26 -19.75 -34.44
CA ALA A 14 -18.82 -18.75 -33.48
C ALA A 14 -17.30 -18.89 -33.39
N SER A 15 -16.56 -18.02 -34.06
CA SER A 15 -15.13 -17.82 -33.79
C SER A 15 -15.03 -17.34 -32.35
N ALA A 16 -14.52 -18.21 -31.47
CA ALA A 16 -14.04 -17.77 -30.17
C ALA A 16 -12.96 -16.70 -30.46
N ALA A 17 -13.29 -15.43 -30.22
CA ALA A 17 -12.30 -14.38 -30.22
C ALA A 17 -11.26 -14.79 -29.18
N SER A 18 -10.04 -15.06 -29.62
CA SER A 18 -8.90 -15.27 -28.75
C SER A 18 -8.72 -14.00 -27.92
N ALA A 19 -8.64 -14.13 -26.61
CA ALA A 19 -8.35 -13.02 -25.71
C ALA A 19 -7.14 -12.22 -26.23
N ALA A 20 -7.33 -10.91 -26.45
CA ALA A 20 -6.29 -10.08 -27.03
C ALA A 20 -5.30 -9.65 -25.95
N VAL A 21 -4.11 -10.27 -25.95
CA VAL A 21 -2.98 -9.81 -25.13
C VAL A 21 -2.44 -8.51 -25.74
N ILE A 22 -2.56 -7.41 -25.01
CA ILE A 22 -2.09 -6.08 -25.45
C ILE A 22 -0.66 -5.75 -24.98
N GLY A 23 -0.09 -6.56 -24.09
CA GLY A 23 1.26 -6.38 -23.56
C GLY A 23 1.66 -7.42 -22.55
N GLN A 24 2.86 -7.23 -22.00
CA GLN A 24 3.43 -8.06 -20.92
C GLN A 24 3.87 -7.16 -19.78
N ASN A 25 3.57 -7.54 -18.55
CA ASN A 25 4.06 -6.85 -17.36
C ASN A 25 5.56 -7.12 -17.16
N VAL A 26 6.29 -6.10 -16.70
CA VAL A 26 7.74 -6.10 -16.55
C VAL A 26 8.10 -5.98 -15.07
N HIS A 27 9.03 -6.80 -14.60
CA HIS A 27 9.50 -6.82 -13.22
C HIS A 27 10.04 -5.45 -12.78
N ALA A 28 9.71 -5.02 -11.55
CA ALA A 28 10.33 -3.85 -10.93
C ALA A 28 11.81 -4.10 -10.64
N GLU A 29 12.65 -3.10 -10.88
CA GLU A 29 14.07 -3.21 -10.62
C GLU A 29 14.39 -2.92 -9.15
N PRO A 30 15.23 -3.75 -8.49
CA PRO A 30 15.63 -3.52 -7.10
C PRO A 30 16.56 -2.31 -6.98
N ILE A 31 16.68 -1.76 -5.77
CA ILE A 31 17.68 -0.75 -5.45
C ILE A 31 19.04 -1.46 -5.30
N THR A 32 19.99 -1.12 -6.18
CA THR A 32 21.36 -1.67 -6.16
C THR A 32 22.40 -0.57 -6.17
N ALA A 33 23.65 -0.90 -5.79
CA ALA A 33 24.76 0.04 -5.83
C ALA A 33 25.03 0.55 -7.27
N GLU A 34 24.86 -0.32 -8.28
CA GLU A 34 25.03 0.03 -9.69
C GLU A 34 23.99 1.05 -10.13
N ARG A 35 22.71 0.86 -9.75
CA ARG A 35 21.65 1.82 -10.06
C ARG A 35 21.84 3.14 -9.31
N ILE A 36 22.26 3.10 -8.04
CA ILE A 36 22.60 4.30 -7.27
C ILE A 36 23.72 5.09 -7.96
N ALA A 37 24.73 4.41 -8.53
CA ALA A 37 25.83 5.05 -9.24
C ALA A 37 25.38 5.84 -10.48
N THR A 38 24.19 5.57 -11.03
CA THR A 38 23.62 6.33 -12.16
C THR A 38 22.93 7.63 -11.75
N LEU A 39 22.65 7.84 -10.45
CA LEU A 39 22.03 9.04 -9.94
C LEU A 39 22.96 10.27 -10.07
N PRO A 40 22.41 11.50 -9.99
CA PRO A 40 23.21 12.71 -9.82
C PRO A 40 24.16 12.59 -8.62
N ALA A 41 25.38 13.11 -8.74
CA ALA A 41 26.42 12.97 -7.70
C ALA A 41 25.94 13.43 -6.32
N ALA A 42 25.12 14.48 -6.25
CA ALA A 42 24.57 15.02 -4.99
C ALA A 42 23.63 14.06 -4.24
N GLU A 43 23.09 13.04 -4.91
CA GLU A 43 22.14 12.09 -4.31
C GLU A 43 22.79 10.77 -3.89
N ARG A 44 23.91 10.39 -4.53
CA ARG A 44 24.54 9.06 -4.39
C ARG A 44 24.91 8.71 -2.96
N ASP A 45 25.48 9.64 -2.21
CA ASP A 45 25.94 9.39 -0.84
C ASP A 45 24.77 9.07 0.09
N ALA A 46 23.67 9.81 -0.02
CA ALA A 46 22.47 9.57 0.78
C ALA A 46 21.83 8.22 0.49
N TRP A 47 21.71 7.85 -0.79
CA TRP A 47 21.19 6.55 -1.22
C TRP A 47 22.10 5.39 -0.86
N THR A 48 23.42 5.55 -0.99
CA THR A 48 24.42 4.55 -0.58
C THR A 48 24.34 4.29 0.93
N ALA A 49 24.31 5.36 1.73
CA ALA A 49 24.16 5.26 3.18
C ALA A 49 22.82 4.60 3.59
N TYR A 50 21.74 4.90 2.87
CA TYR A 50 20.43 4.27 3.08
C TYR A 50 20.49 2.76 2.82
N LEU A 51 21.05 2.33 1.67
CA LEU A 51 21.17 0.92 1.31
C LEU A 51 22.03 0.15 2.33
N GLN A 52 23.16 0.71 2.72
CA GLN A 52 24.07 0.12 3.72
C GLN A 52 23.38 -0.02 5.08
N ARG A 53 22.65 1.01 5.54
CA ARG A 53 21.89 0.98 6.78
C ARG A 53 20.82 -0.10 6.76
N SER A 54 20.08 -0.23 5.65
CA SER A 54 19.08 -1.28 5.49
C SER A 54 19.68 -2.67 5.54
N GLN A 55 20.79 -2.90 4.85
CA GLN A 55 21.50 -4.19 4.85
C GLN A 55 22.04 -4.55 6.25
N ALA A 56 22.62 -3.57 6.96
CA ALA A 56 23.13 -3.77 8.32
C ALA A 56 21.98 -4.10 9.29
N GLN A 57 20.84 -3.40 9.20
CA GLN A 57 19.67 -3.66 10.03
C GLN A 57 19.10 -5.06 9.77
N ARG A 58 18.99 -5.47 8.50
CA ARG A 58 18.54 -6.82 8.15
C ARG A 58 19.42 -7.89 8.78
N ALA A 59 20.74 -7.76 8.66
CA ALA A 59 21.68 -8.70 9.28
C ALA A 59 21.53 -8.73 10.81
N ALA A 60 21.33 -7.58 11.46
CA ALA A 60 21.10 -7.48 12.90
C ALA A 60 19.80 -8.17 13.33
N ASP A 61 18.70 -7.98 12.57
CA ASP A 61 17.40 -8.56 12.86
C ASP A 61 17.41 -10.09 12.73
N GLN A 62 18.07 -10.61 11.69
CA GLN A 62 18.30 -12.06 11.52
C GLN A 62 19.12 -12.64 12.66
N ALA A 63 20.19 -11.96 13.07
CA ALA A 63 21.06 -12.39 14.15
C ALA A 63 20.33 -12.37 15.50
N ALA A 64 19.48 -11.36 15.75
CA ALA A 64 18.69 -11.27 16.98
C ALA A 64 17.73 -12.47 17.12
N LEU A 65 16.97 -12.78 16.07
CA LEU A 65 16.06 -13.94 16.08
C LEU A 65 16.82 -15.27 16.17
N ALA A 66 17.96 -15.41 15.48
CA ALA A 66 18.81 -16.58 15.56
C ALA A 66 19.35 -16.78 16.99
N THR A 67 19.74 -15.70 17.68
CA THR A 67 20.22 -15.73 19.07
C THR A 67 19.13 -16.19 20.02
N GLU A 68 17.89 -15.71 19.87
CA GLU A 68 16.78 -16.20 20.69
C GLU A 68 16.52 -17.71 20.53
N ARG A 69 16.78 -18.25 19.34
CA ARG A 69 16.50 -19.66 18.97
C ARG A 69 17.62 -20.63 19.33
N LYS A 70 18.84 -20.11 19.57
CA LYS A 70 20.07 -20.93 19.70
C LYS A 70 19.96 -22.11 20.68
N ASP A 71 19.29 -21.90 21.83
CA ASP A 71 19.21 -22.88 22.91
C ASP A 71 17.82 -23.49 23.03
N LEU A 72 16.93 -23.29 22.05
CA LEU A 72 15.59 -23.85 22.08
C LEU A 72 15.58 -25.26 21.50
N MET A 73 15.04 -26.22 22.25
CA MET A 73 14.79 -27.58 21.77
C MET A 73 13.73 -27.60 20.65
N GLN A 74 12.76 -26.68 20.72
CA GLN A 74 11.70 -26.51 19.74
C GLN A 74 11.42 -25.01 19.54
N VAL A 75 11.47 -24.56 18.30
CA VAL A 75 11.10 -23.18 17.93
C VAL A 75 9.57 -23.09 17.95
N PRO A 76 8.99 -22.09 18.66
CA PRO A 76 7.55 -21.86 18.61
C PRO A 76 7.04 -21.64 17.19
N LEU A 77 5.80 -22.07 16.92
CA LEU A 77 5.14 -21.82 15.64
C LEU A 77 5.02 -20.32 15.37
N ALA A 78 5.15 -19.91 14.12
CA ALA A 78 4.85 -18.55 13.72
C ALA A 78 3.41 -18.18 14.14
N PRO A 79 3.16 -16.90 14.47
CA PRO A 79 1.79 -16.48 14.74
C PRO A 79 0.91 -16.70 13.50
N PRO A 80 -0.37 -17.07 13.68
CA PRO A 80 -1.26 -17.28 12.55
C PRO A 80 -1.53 -15.97 11.82
N GLU A 81 -1.62 -16.04 10.51
CA GLU A 81 -2.13 -14.95 9.67
C GLU A 81 -3.66 -14.93 9.77
N HIS A 82 -4.24 -13.86 10.27
CA HIS A 82 -5.68 -13.72 10.47
C HIS A 82 -6.21 -12.34 10.11
N ALA A 83 -6.80 -11.71 11.14
CA ALA A 83 -7.31 -10.37 11.05
C ALA A 83 -6.16 -9.38 10.90
N HIS A 84 -6.48 -8.21 10.52
CA HIS A 84 -5.59 -7.06 10.42
C HIS A 84 -6.05 -6.01 11.45
N ASP A 85 -6.21 -4.77 11.03
CA ASP A 85 -6.59 -3.62 11.84
C ASP A 85 -7.91 -3.81 12.65
N ALA A 86 -8.77 -4.74 12.26
CA ALA A 86 -9.99 -5.04 12.99
C ALA A 86 -9.74 -5.48 14.46
N SER A 87 -8.56 -6.03 14.77
CA SER A 87 -8.15 -6.38 16.14
C SER A 87 -7.66 -5.17 16.95
N MET A 88 -7.45 -4.03 16.30
CA MET A 88 -6.97 -2.77 16.89
C MET A 88 -7.93 -1.64 16.53
N PRO A 89 -9.17 -1.62 17.05
CA PRO A 89 -10.16 -0.62 16.68
C PRO A 89 -9.68 0.78 17.07
N LEU A 90 -9.86 1.73 16.15
CA LEU A 90 -9.45 3.12 16.33
C LEU A 90 -10.63 4.08 16.53
N ASP A 91 -11.85 3.55 16.72
CA ASP A 91 -13.12 4.29 16.82
C ASP A 91 -13.88 4.05 18.13
N LYS A 92 -13.21 3.45 19.13
CA LYS A 92 -13.78 3.24 20.47
C LYS A 92 -13.80 4.52 21.27
N ASP A 93 -14.66 4.54 22.29
CA ASP A 93 -14.66 5.64 23.27
C ASP A 93 -13.25 5.78 23.91
N PRO A 94 -12.79 7.02 24.17
CA PRO A 94 -11.46 7.26 24.74
C PRO A 94 -11.16 6.47 26.01
N ALA A 95 -12.16 6.24 26.88
CA ALA A 95 -12.02 5.49 28.11
C ALA A 95 -11.70 3.99 27.87
N TRP A 96 -12.21 3.40 26.78
CA TRP A 96 -11.97 1.99 26.44
C TRP A 96 -10.48 1.66 26.27
N TYR A 97 -9.66 2.61 25.80
CA TYR A 97 -8.23 2.37 25.63
C TYR A 97 -7.47 2.19 26.95
N ALA A 98 -8.08 2.46 28.11
CA ALA A 98 -7.54 2.12 29.41
C ALA A 98 -8.01 0.75 29.94
N ASP A 99 -8.99 0.11 29.31
CA ASP A 99 -9.54 -1.17 29.75
C ASP A 99 -8.56 -2.33 29.60
N PRO A 100 -8.74 -3.43 30.38
CA PRO A 100 -7.90 -4.61 30.30
C PRO A 100 -7.81 -5.22 28.89
N GLU A 101 -8.89 -5.16 28.10
CA GLU A 101 -8.93 -5.64 26.71
C GLU A 101 -7.97 -4.83 25.80
N ALA A 102 -8.03 -3.50 25.85
CA ALA A 102 -7.13 -2.64 25.09
C ALA A 102 -5.66 -2.80 25.52
N ARG A 103 -5.43 -2.96 26.82
CA ARG A 103 -4.07 -3.22 27.36
C ARG A 103 -3.52 -4.57 26.87
N HIS A 104 -4.36 -5.62 26.83
CA HIS A 104 -3.94 -6.92 26.31
C HIS A 104 -3.49 -6.81 24.83
N VAL A 105 -4.25 -6.08 24.01
CA VAL A 105 -3.87 -5.78 22.62
C VAL A 105 -2.56 -4.99 22.56
N ALA A 106 -2.39 -3.98 23.42
CA ALA A 106 -1.15 -3.19 23.46
C ALA A 106 0.06 -4.03 23.91
N ASP A 107 -0.11 -4.95 24.88
CA ASP A 107 0.93 -5.90 25.31
C ASP A 107 1.34 -6.85 24.18
N ASN A 108 0.34 -7.35 23.41
CA ASN A 108 0.61 -8.15 22.21
C ASN A 108 1.41 -7.32 21.18
N ILE A 109 0.98 -6.09 20.88
CA ILE A 109 1.70 -5.18 19.97
C ILE A 109 3.16 -5.02 20.41
N VAL A 110 3.41 -4.68 21.68
CA VAL A 110 4.77 -4.52 22.23
C VAL A 110 5.59 -5.79 22.05
N SER A 111 5.00 -6.95 22.31
CA SER A 111 5.72 -8.24 22.29
C SER A 111 6.15 -8.68 20.88
N PHE A 112 5.39 -8.31 19.85
CA PHE A 112 5.66 -8.63 18.45
C PHE A 112 6.37 -7.54 17.68
N GLN A 113 6.83 -6.48 18.34
CA GLN A 113 7.61 -5.44 17.65
C GLN A 113 8.93 -6.01 17.16
N THR A 114 9.19 -5.93 15.86
CA THR A 114 10.44 -6.43 15.26
C THR A 114 11.67 -5.72 15.82
N PRO A 115 12.87 -6.31 15.72
CA PRO A 115 14.08 -5.64 16.19
C PRO A 115 14.29 -4.27 15.55
N ALA A 116 13.96 -4.11 14.26
CA ALA A 116 13.98 -2.81 13.57
C ALA A 116 12.95 -1.82 14.07
N GLY A 117 11.85 -2.27 14.70
CA GLY A 117 10.84 -1.41 15.32
C GLY A 117 9.47 -1.38 14.65
N GLY A 118 9.31 -1.95 13.46
CA GLY A 118 8.02 -2.10 12.79
C GLY A 118 7.25 -3.34 13.22
N TRP A 119 6.13 -3.61 12.56
CA TRP A 119 5.29 -4.79 12.79
C TRP A 119 4.93 -5.49 11.49
N GLY A 120 4.55 -6.78 11.59
CA GLY A 120 4.02 -7.55 10.48
C GLY A 120 2.55 -7.26 10.20
N LYS A 121 2.11 -7.52 8.96
CA LYS A 121 0.73 -7.35 8.52
C LYS A 121 -0.15 -8.56 8.87
N ASN A 122 -1.46 -8.39 8.72
CA ASN A 122 -2.48 -9.44 8.85
C ASN A 122 -2.40 -10.18 10.19
N PHE A 123 -2.19 -9.46 11.28
CA PHE A 123 -1.94 -10.00 12.59
C PHE A 123 -3.11 -9.74 13.54
N ASP A 124 -3.65 -10.80 14.14
CA ASP A 124 -4.64 -10.67 15.21
C ASP A 124 -3.96 -10.35 16.54
N ARG A 125 -4.10 -9.12 17.00
CA ARG A 125 -3.50 -8.62 18.24
C ARG A 125 -4.27 -9.00 19.50
N THR A 126 -5.39 -9.68 19.39
CA THR A 126 -6.14 -10.22 20.54
C THR A 126 -5.56 -11.55 21.04
N GLY A 127 -4.62 -12.14 20.31
CA GLY A 127 -3.95 -13.38 20.67
C GLY A 127 -2.94 -13.23 21.80
N PRO A 128 -2.23 -14.33 22.18
CA PRO A 128 -1.22 -14.30 23.23
C PRO A 128 -0.01 -13.45 22.83
N VAL A 129 0.74 -12.99 23.84
CA VAL A 129 2.03 -12.32 23.63
C VAL A 129 3.05 -13.26 23.01
N ARG A 130 4.03 -12.70 22.31
CA ARG A 130 5.10 -13.42 21.62
C ARG A 130 5.94 -14.24 22.60
N LEU A 131 6.23 -15.47 22.21
CA LEU A 131 7.16 -16.35 22.92
C LEU A 131 8.61 -16.11 22.45
N LYS A 132 9.58 -16.39 23.34
CA LYS A 132 11.00 -16.34 22.98
C LYS A 132 11.29 -17.24 21.77
N GLY A 133 11.96 -16.71 20.75
CA GLY A 133 12.29 -17.44 19.52
C GLY A 133 11.14 -17.60 18.52
N GLN A 134 9.93 -17.21 18.87
CA GLN A 134 8.81 -17.13 17.93
C GLN A 134 9.11 -16.10 16.83
N ALA A 135 8.63 -16.34 15.61
CA ALA A 135 8.69 -15.34 14.55
C ALA A 135 7.99 -14.04 14.97
N TYR A 136 8.52 -12.90 14.56
CA TYR A 136 7.92 -11.59 14.83
C TYR A 136 6.69 -11.31 13.94
N VAL A 137 6.64 -11.94 12.78
CA VAL A 137 5.56 -11.76 11.81
C VAL A 137 5.04 -13.13 11.35
N PRO A 138 3.80 -13.23 10.88
CA PRO A 138 3.29 -14.44 10.25
C PRO A 138 4.17 -14.87 9.06
N ASP A 139 4.09 -16.13 8.70
CA ASP A 139 4.79 -16.67 7.53
C ASP A 139 4.03 -16.19 6.28
N ASN A 140 4.43 -15.06 5.72
CA ASN A 140 3.83 -14.47 4.52
C ASN A 140 4.36 -15.19 3.26
N ILE A 141 3.99 -16.46 3.07
CA ILE A 141 4.28 -17.15 1.84
C ILE A 141 3.29 -16.69 0.77
N SER A 142 3.77 -15.91 -0.19
CA SER A 142 2.98 -15.53 -1.35
C SER A 142 2.66 -16.76 -2.22
N ASN A 143 1.45 -16.79 -2.79
CA ASN A 143 1.08 -17.77 -3.81
C ASN A 143 1.74 -17.40 -5.14
N PHE A 144 3.03 -17.68 -5.30
CA PHE A 144 3.76 -17.44 -6.54
C PHE A 144 3.75 -18.66 -7.48
N LEU A 145 3.88 -18.40 -8.78
CA LEU A 145 3.81 -19.44 -9.82
C LEU A 145 5.15 -20.20 -9.99
N GLY A 146 6.23 -19.70 -9.41
CA GLY A 146 7.55 -20.31 -9.49
C GLY A 146 8.65 -19.33 -9.88
N LYS A 147 9.75 -19.83 -10.46
CA LYS A 147 10.91 -19.02 -10.82
C LYS A 147 10.54 -17.90 -11.81
N GLY A 148 10.85 -16.66 -11.45
CA GLY A 148 10.54 -15.47 -12.26
C GLY A 148 9.19 -14.84 -11.96
N ASP A 149 8.45 -15.35 -10.98
CA ASP A 149 7.29 -14.66 -10.41
C ASP A 149 7.77 -13.43 -9.61
N PHE A 150 7.07 -12.31 -9.74
CA PHE A 150 7.42 -11.05 -9.08
C PHE A 150 7.23 -11.13 -7.56
N ASP A 151 6.38 -12.04 -7.08
CA ASP A 151 6.19 -12.34 -5.68
C ASP A 151 7.23 -13.33 -5.11
N ALA A 152 8.15 -13.84 -5.94
CA ALA A 152 9.17 -14.78 -5.47
C ALA A 152 10.05 -14.11 -4.39
N PRO A 153 10.03 -14.59 -3.14
CA PRO A 153 10.70 -13.91 -2.06
C PRO A 153 12.22 -14.06 -2.19
N ARG A 154 12.93 -12.97 -1.89
CA ARG A 154 14.39 -13.00 -1.77
C ARG A 154 14.83 -13.83 -0.56
N ASP A 155 14.13 -13.68 0.55
CA ASP A 155 14.24 -14.46 1.77
C ASP A 155 12.92 -15.20 1.99
N GLN A 156 12.94 -16.53 1.95
CA GLN A 156 11.73 -17.34 2.13
C GLN A 156 11.06 -17.18 3.51
N ARG A 157 11.72 -16.51 4.44
CA ARG A 157 11.28 -16.37 5.82
C ARG A 157 11.41 -14.94 6.32
N TRP A 158 10.57 -14.06 5.82
CA TRP A 158 10.51 -12.66 6.28
C TRP A 158 9.98 -12.50 7.72
N ASN A 159 10.21 -13.50 8.55
CA ASN A 159 9.63 -13.62 9.89
C ASN A 159 10.19 -12.64 10.94
N TYR A 160 11.02 -11.70 10.50
CA TYR A 160 11.61 -10.64 11.31
C TYR A 160 11.44 -9.23 10.72
N VAL A 161 10.83 -9.09 9.55
CA VAL A 161 10.74 -7.82 8.81
C VAL A 161 9.42 -7.12 9.10
N GLY A 162 9.48 -5.84 9.46
CA GLY A 162 8.30 -4.97 9.56
C GLY A 162 7.83 -4.48 8.20
N THR A 163 6.57 -4.08 8.12
CA THR A 163 5.96 -3.56 6.89
C THR A 163 5.02 -2.40 7.17
N VAL A 164 4.72 -1.61 6.13
CA VAL A 164 3.64 -0.62 6.11
C VAL A 164 2.46 -1.05 5.23
N ASP A 165 2.51 -2.29 4.71
CA ASP A 165 1.47 -2.91 3.91
C ASP A 165 0.24 -3.28 4.77
N ASN A 166 -0.97 -3.25 4.19
CA ASN A 166 -2.22 -3.55 4.90
C ASN A 166 -2.34 -2.82 6.25
N ASN A 167 -1.99 -1.55 6.30
CA ASN A 167 -2.04 -0.68 7.48
C ASN A 167 -1.12 -1.11 8.65
N ALA A 168 -0.27 -2.13 8.48
CA ALA A 168 0.67 -2.55 9.52
C ALA A 168 1.62 -1.42 9.90
N THR A 169 2.21 -1.49 11.08
CA THR A 169 3.03 -0.47 11.72
C THR A 169 2.27 0.82 12.03
N THR A 170 1.51 1.34 11.08
CA THR A 170 0.78 2.60 11.28
C THR A 170 -0.42 2.43 12.22
N THR A 171 -1.18 1.34 12.10
CA THR A 171 -2.31 1.06 12.99
C THR A 171 -1.84 0.75 14.41
N GLU A 172 -0.74 0.00 14.58
CA GLU A 172 -0.12 -0.23 15.88
C GLU A 172 0.28 1.09 16.54
N LEU A 173 0.88 2.02 15.79
CA LEU A 173 1.25 3.34 16.31
C LEU A 173 0.02 4.16 16.72
N PHE A 174 -1.02 4.21 15.90
CA PHE A 174 -2.26 4.91 16.27
C PHE A 174 -2.91 4.30 17.50
N PHE A 175 -2.95 2.98 17.59
CA PHE A 175 -3.53 2.29 18.74
C PHE A 175 -2.74 2.56 20.03
N LEU A 176 -1.41 2.42 19.98
CA LEU A 176 -0.55 2.71 21.13
C LEU A 176 -0.69 4.16 21.60
N ALA A 177 -0.79 5.14 20.68
CA ALA A 177 -0.98 6.54 21.06
C ALA A 177 -2.27 6.75 21.88
N ARG A 178 -3.38 6.11 21.49
CA ARG A 178 -4.65 6.17 22.24
C ARG A 178 -4.56 5.50 23.60
N VAL A 179 -3.90 4.33 23.69
CA VAL A 179 -3.66 3.64 24.97
C VAL A 179 -2.80 4.51 25.88
N ILE A 180 -1.71 5.09 25.40
CA ILE A 180 -0.83 5.99 26.16
C ILE A 180 -1.61 7.19 26.70
N LYS A 181 -2.43 7.81 25.85
CA LYS A 181 -3.27 8.97 26.24
C LYS A 181 -4.32 8.62 27.30
N ALA A 182 -4.84 7.40 27.26
CA ALA A 182 -5.91 6.98 28.19
C ALA A 182 -5.40 6.50 29.54
N LEU A 183 -4.16 6.06 29.63
CA LEU A 183 -3.59 5.48 30.85
C LEU A 183 -3.13 6.56 31.85
N PRO A 184 -3.21 6.29 33.17
CA PRO A 184 -2.59 7.11 34.19
C PRO A 184 -1.07 7.18 34.03
N ASP A 185 -0.49 8.28 34.47
CA ASP A 185 0.96 8.49 34.44
C ASP A 185 1.72 7.29 35.09
N GLY A 186 2.77 6.86 34.38
CA GLY A 186 3.66 5.79 34.84
C GLY A 186 3.20 4.35 34.50
N GLN A 187 1.98 4.17 33.97
CA GLN A 187 1.49 2.86 33.52
C GLN A 187 1.72 2.59 32.03
N ASP A 188 2.23 3.56 31.30
CA ASP A 188 2.35 3.58 29.84
C ASP A 188 3.78 3.43 29.31
N ALA A 189 4.78 3.27 30.20
CA ALA A 189 6.20 3.27 29.83
C ALA A 189 6.55 2.25 28.72
N PRO A 190 6.10 0.97 28.73
CA PRO A 190 6.41 0.03 27.66
C PRO A 190 5.75 0.43 26.34
N TYR A 191 4.57 1.00 26.36
CA TYR A 191 3.84 1.46 25.17
C TYR A 191 4.50 2.69 24.54
N ARG A 192 4.95 3.65 25.38
CA ARG A 192 5.76 4.81 24.91
C ARG A 192 7.06 4.35 24.26
N ALA A 193 7.77 3.41 24.87
CA ALA A 193 9.01 2.88 24.30
C ALA A 193 8.77 2.20 22.96
N ALA A 194 7.73 1.39 22.83
CA ALA A 194 7.36 0.75 21.57
C ALA A 194 6.92 1.77 20.50
N PHE A 195 6.13 2.76 20.88
CA PHE A 195 5.73 3.85 19.97
C PHE A 195 6.95 4.60 19.42
N VAL A 196 7.85 5.05 20.31
CA VAL A 196 9.07 5.78 19.92
C VAL A 196 9.95 4.93 19.00
N LYS A 197 10.11 3.64 19.30
CA LYS A 197 10.87 2.71 18.46
C LYS A 197 10.19 2.53 17.08
N GLY A 198 8.86 2.44 17.02
CA GLY A 198 8.09 2.37 15.78
C GLY A 198 8.19 3.66 14.96
N LEU A 199 8.22 4.83 15.61
CA LEU A 199 8.44 6.10 14.92
C LEU A 199 9.86 6.19 14.33
N HIS A 200 10.88 5.72 15.06
CA HIS A 200 12.24 5.59 14.53
C HIS A 200 12.31 4.61 13.35
N TYR A 201 11.54 3.52 13.39
CA TYR A 201 11.41 2.60 12.25
C TYR A 201 10.91 3.33 11.00
N LEU A 202 9.82 4.09 11.09
CA LEU A 202 9.29 4.85 9.95
C LEU A 202 10.30 5.89 9.43
N LEU A 203 11.01 6.59 10.32
CA LEU A 203 12.07 7.54 9.94
C LEU A 203 13.26 6.84 9.26
N ALA A 204 13.66 5.66 9.73
CA ALA A 204 14.74 4.88 9.13
C ALA A 204 14.35 4.25 7.79
N ALA A 205 13.08 3.85 7.64
CA ALA A 205 12.53 3.28 6.42
C ALA A 205 12.33 4.32 5.31
N GLN A 206 12.16 5.60 5.66
CA GLN A 206 11.96 6.65 4.68
C GLN A 206 13.18 6.77 3.75
N PHE A 207 12.93 6.76 2.44
CA PHE A 207 13.96 6.97 1.42
C PHE A 207 14.55 8.39 1.49
N PRO A 208 15.76 8.60 0.98
CA PRO A 208 16.36 9.94 0.90
C PRO A 208 15.49 10.97 0.17
N ASN A 209 14.66 10.53 -0.76
CA ASN A 209 13.71 11.39 -1.48
C ASN A 209 12.36 11.60 -0.78
N GLY A 210 12.12 10.97 0.38
CA GLY A 210 10.91 11.16 1.18
C GLY A 210 9.82 10.10 1.03
N GLY A 211 9.96 9.13 0.10
CA GLY A 211 9.03 8.00 -0.03
C GLY A 211 9.30 6.90 0.99
N TRP A 212 8.44 5.87 1.02
CA TRP A 212 8.64 4.66 1.82
C TRP A 212 8.54 3.41 0.96
N PRO A 213 9.40 2.39 1.23
CA PRO A 213 9.22 1.04 0.70
C PRO A 213 8.03 0.37 1.36
N GLN A 214 7.56 -0.73 0.79
CA GLN A 214 6.52 -1.55 1.38
C GLN A 214 6.99 -2.26 2.66
N VAL A 215 8.25 -2.71 2.68
CA VAL A 215 8.89 -3.39 3.82
C VAL A 215 10.25 -2.76 4.13
N TRP A 216 10.63 -2.76 5.40
CA TRP A 216 11.97 -2.34 5.82
C TRP A 216 12.44 -3.19 7.00
N PRO A 217 13.69 -3.68 7.00
CA PRO A 217 14.75 -3.51 5.98
C PRO A 217 14.35 -4.02 4.58
N LEU A 218 14.99 -3.48 3.53
CA LEU A 218 14.70 -3.78 2.13
C LEU A 218 14.85 -5.28 1.81
N GLU A 219 13.89 -5.85 1.09
CA GLU A 219 13.83 -7.26 0.72
C GLU A 219 13.97 -7.50 -0.79
N GLY A 220 14.02 -6.43 -1.59
CA GLY A 220 14.17 -6.50 -3.03
C GLY A 220 12.85 -6.53 -3.80
N GLY A 221 12.95 -6.52 -5.12
CA GLY A 221 11.79 -6.52 -6.01
C GLY A 221 10.94 -5.25 -5.86
N TYR A 222 9.64 -5.39 -6.09
CA TYR A 222 8.70 -4.27 -5.98
C TYR A 222 8.48 -3.79 -4.54
N HIS A 223 8.86 -4.58 -3.54
CA HIS A 223 8.78 -4.19 -2.14
C HIS A 223 9.71 -3.01 -1.80
N ASP A 224 10.76 -2.81 -2.61
CA ASP A 224 11.70 -1.69 -2.47
C ASP A 224 11.24 -0.42 -3.23
N ALA A 225 10.07 -0.44 -3.86
CA ALA A 225 9.50 0.74 -4.53
C ALA A 225 8.83 1.69 -3.54
N ILE A 226 8.67 2.96 -3.92
CA ILE A 226 7.76 3.89 -3.22
C ILE A 226 6.36 3.32 -3.36
N THR A 227 5.73 2.92 -2.26
CA THR A 227 4.50 2.13 -2.26
C THR A 227 3.29 2.95 -1.84
N TYR A 228 2.39 3.20 -2.79
CA TYR A 228 1.07 3.78 -2.51
C TYR A 228 0.01 2.70 -2.28
N ASN A 229 0.28 1.44 -2.69
CA ASN A 229 -0.60 0.30 -2.43
C ASN A 229 -0.99 0.22 -0.95
N ASP A 230 -2.27 -0.12 -0.71
CA ASP A 230 -2.85 -0.26 0.64
C ASP A 230 -2.51 0.94 1.56
N ASP A 231 -2.51 2.14 0.99
CA ASP A 231 -2.29 3.41 1.68
C ASP A 231 -0.93 3.55 2.40
N ALA A 232 0.08 2.75 2.08
CA ALA A 232 1.34 2.65 2.80
C ALA A 232 2.03 4.01 3.02
N VAL A 233 2.38 4.74 1.95
CA VAL A 233 2.97 6.09 2.05
C VAL A 233 1.99 7.08 2.68
N THR A 234 0.70 6.98 2.35
CA THR A 234 -0.34 7.87 2.86
C THR A 234 -0.47 7.79 4.38
N LEU A 235 -0.49 6.57 4.93
CA LEU A 235 -0.59 6.35 6.37
C LEU A 235 0.71 6.69 7.10
N ALA A 236 1.88 6.34 6.54
CA ALA A 236 3.16 6.75 7.10
C ALA A 236 3.28 8.29 7.18
N ALA A 237 2.92 8.99 6.09
CA ALA A 237 2.88 10.46 6.06
C ALA A 237 1.85 11.03 7.05
N THR A 238 0.71 10.35 7.26
CA THR A 238 -0.29 10.74 8.27
C THR A 238 0.28 10.63 9.68
N VAL A 239 0.93 9.52 10.04
CA VAL A 239 1.60 9.37 11.34
C VAL A 239 2.60 10.51 11.56
N MET A 240 3.46 10.80 10.57
CA MET A 240 4.44 11.88 10.67
C MET A 240 3.79 13.26 10.86
N THR A 241 2.72 13.53 10.12
CA THR A 241 1.97 14.80 10.21
C THR A 241 1.29 14.95 11.57
N ASP A 242 0.62 13.90 12.05
CA ASP A 242 -0.12 13.90 13.31
C ASP A 242 0.81 14.03 14.52
N VAL A 243 1.96 13.32 14.51
CA VAL A 243 3.01 13.42 15.53
C VAL A 243 3.60 14.84 15.55
N ALA A 244 3.95 15.39 14.38
CA ALA A 244 4.53 16.72 14.27
C ALA A 244 3.59 17.79 14.83
N ALA A 245 2.30 17.70 14.54
CA ALA A 245 1.28 18.62 14.98
C ALA A 245 0.80 18.39 16.42
N ASN A 246 1.22 17.29 17.08
CA ASN A 246 0.62 16.80 18.32
C ASN A 246 -0.91 16.79 18.25
N LYS A 247 -1.41 16.22 17.18
CA LYS A 247 -2.84 16.21 16.85
C LYS A 247 -3.66 15.66 18.00
N ASP A 248 -4.75 16.32 18.33
CA ASP A 248 -5.67 15.97 19.40
C ASP A 248 -4.99 15.76 20.78
N ASN A 249 -3.77 16.27 20.95
CA ASN A 249 -2.91 16.07 22.12
C ASN A 249 -2.60 14.57 22.39
N GLU A 250 -2.57 13.74 21.35
CA GLU A 250 -2.28 12.30 21.47
C GLU A 250 -0.78 11.99 21.53
N TYR A 251 0.08 12.94 21.10
CA TYR A 251 1.52 12.74 20.97
C TYR A 251 2.33 13.63 21.90
N ALA A 252 1.74 14.12 22.99
CA ALA A 252 2.40 15.00 23.95
C ALA A 252 3.63 14.34 24.62
N PHE A 253 3.65 13.02 24.72
CA PHE A 253 4.77 12.22 25.25
C PHE A 253 5.97 12.13 24.30
N VAL A 254 5.83 12.50 23.02
CA VAL A 254 6.93 12.49 22.05
C VAL A 254 7.80 13.73 22.24
N SER A 255 9.13 13.55 22.28
CA SER A 255 10.08 14.64 22.48
C SER A 255 9.99 15.70 21.37
N ALA A 256 10.39 16.93 21.69
CA ALA A 256 10.42 18.04 20.72
C ALA A 256 11.28 17.70 19.49
N ASP A 257 12.45 17.10 19.70
CA ASP A 257 13.37 16.72 18.62
C ASP A 257 12.75 15.68 17.70
N LEU A 258 12.06 14.68 18.26
CA LEU A 258 11.42 13.64 17.46
C LEU A 258 10.18 14.17 16.73
N ARG A 259 9.43 15.11 17.31
CA ARG A 259 8.39 15.85 16.60
C ARG A 259 8.93 16.71 15.45
N ALA A 260 10.08 17.35 15.65
CA ALA A 260 10.75 18.09 14.58
C ALA A 260 11.22 17.16 13.44
N ALA A 261 11.76 15.98 13.77
CA ALA A 261 12.10 14.95 12.78
C ALA A 261 10.86 14.46 12.00
N ALA A 262 9.75 14.23 12.69
CA ALA A 262 8.48 13.88 12.06
C ALA A 262 7.97 14.99 11.12
N ALA A 263 8.10 16.26 11.50
CA ALA A 263 7.73 17.40 10.65
C ALA A 263 8.59 17.46 9.37
N ALA A 264 9.90 17.23 9.49
CA ALA A 264 10.80 17.16 8.34
C ALA A 264 10.42 15.99 7.41
N SER A 265 10.15 14.83 7.98
CA SER A 265 9.70 13.63 7.26
C SER A 265 8.39 13.87 6.51
N ALA A 266 7.37 14.45 7.16
CA ALA A 266 6.09 14.79 6.54
C ALA A 266 6.25 15.78 5.36
N LYS A 267 7.15 16.75 5.50
CA LYS A 267 7.46 17.68 4.41
C LYS A 267 8.11 16.98 3.21
N GLN A 268 9.04 16.06 3.46
CA GLN A 268 9.67 15.26 2.40
C GLN A 268 8.64 14.33 1.74
N ALA A 269 7.73 13.72 2.52
CA ALA A 269 6.64 12.90 2.00
C ALA A 269 5.73 13.69 1.05
N LEU A 270 5.34 14.92 1.42
CA LEU A 270 4.55 15.76 0.53
C LEU A 270 5.32 16.08 -0.77
N ALA A 271 6.60 16.38 -0.69
CA ALA A 271 7.41 16.68 -1.86
C ALA A 271 7.47 15.49 -2.83
N ILE A 272 7.71 14.26 -2.34
CA ILE A 272 7.77 13.09 -3.19
C ILE A 272 6.39 12.71 -3.77
N ILE A 273 5.32 12.88 -3.02
CA ILE A 273 3.96 12.68 -3.51
C ILE A 273 3.69 13.61 -4.69
N LEU A 274 4.03 14.89 -4.59
CA LEU A 274 3.87 15.84 -5.70
C LEU A 274 4.76 15.48 -6.90
N ALA A 275 6.01 15.08 -6.65
CA ALA A 275 6.97 14.71 -7.70
C ALA A 275 6.61 13.43 -8.46
N THR A 276 5.90 12.48 -7.83
CA THR A 276 5.48 11.21 -8.44
C THR A 276 4.12 11.28 -9.11
N GLN A 277 3.39 12.40 -9.03
CA GLN A 277 2.14 12.56 -9.77
C GLN A 277 2.41 12.51 -11.27
N VAL A 278 1.80 11.53 -11.95
CA VAL A 278 2.11 11.22 -13.35
C VAL A 278 1.53 12.25 -14.30
N LYS A 279 2.30 12.60 -15.34
CA LYS A 279 1.82 13.38 -16.48
C LYS A 279 1.46 12.45 -17.62
N ALA A 280 0.30 12.66 -18.23
CA ALA A 280 -0.06 12.05 -19.50
C ALA A 280 0.89 12.51 -20.63
N PRO A 281 0.93 11.83 -21.80
CA PRO A 281 1.81 12.21 -22.91
C PRO A 281 1.61 13.64 -23.41
N ASP A 282 0.43 14.22 -23.25
CA ASP A 282 0.11 15.61 -23.60
C ASP A 282 0.57 16.63 -22.53
N GLY A 283 1.23 16.18 -21.48
CA GLY A 283 1.69 16.98 -20.34
C GLY A 283 0.63 17.24 -19.26
N THR A 284 -0.61 16.77 -19.44
CA THR A 284 -1.67 16.89 -18.44
C THR A 284 -1.34 16.12 -17.19
N LEU A 285 -1.42 16.77 -16.03
CA LEU A 285 -1.22 16.15 -14.73
C LEU A 285 -2.39 15.21 -14.42
N THR A 286 -2.10 13.97 -14.02
CA THR A 286 -3.08 12.90 -13.79
C THR A 286 -3.15 12.50 -12.32
N VAL A 287 -3.03 11.22 -12.04
CA VAL A 287 -2.97 10.60 -10.69
C VAL A 287 -1.66 9.79 -10.54
N TRP A 288 -1.55 8.95 -9.53
CA TRP A 288 -0.35 8.19 -9.20
C TRP A 288 -0.46 6.74 -9.64
N GLY A 289 0.69 6.07 -9.81
CA GLY A 289 0.77 4.61 -9.89
C GLY A 289 0.61 3.96 -8.51
N GLN A 290 0.39 2.64 -8.49
CA GLN A 290 0.33 1.86 -7.26
C GLN A 290 1.69 1.82 -6.55
N GLN A 291 2.75 1.67 -7.33
CA GLN A 291 4.14 1.80 -6.90
C GLN A 291 4.93 2.66 -7.89
N HIS A 292 5.97 3.30 -7.36
CA HIS A 292 6.93 4.06 -8.16
C HIS A 292 8.35 3.61 -7.84
N ASP A 293 9.14 3.42 -8.87
CA ASP A 293 10.57 3.15 -8.72
C ASP A 293 11.24 4.26 -7.90
N ALA A 294 11.92 3.86 -6.84
CA ALA A 294 12.43 4.82 -5.86
C ALA A 294 13.52 5.75 -6.40
N LEU A 295 14.25 5.35 -7.46
CA LEU A 295 15.35 6.13 -8.03
C LEU A 295 14.90 6.95 -9.24
N THR A 296 13.97 6.44 -10.06
CA THR A 296 13.51 7.12 -11.29
C THR A 296 12.20 7.86 -11.11
N LEU A 297 11.46 7.61 -10.03
CA LEU A 297 10.13 8.13 -9.70
C LEU A 297 9.02 7.73 -10.69
N LYS A 298 9.32 6.88 -11.66
CA LYS A 298 8.32 6.40 -12.63
C LYS A 298 7.47 5.30 -12.02
N PRO A 299 6.20 5.16 -12.41
CA PRO A 299 5.42 3.99 -12.04
C PRO A 299 6.18 2.70 -12.36
N CYS A 300 6.14 1.73 -11.45
CA CYS A 300 6.72 0.40 -11.64
C CYS A 300 5.68 -0.67 -11.31
N ALA A 301 5.91 -1.88 -11.82
CA ALA A 301 5.05 -3.02 -11.52
C ALA A 301 5.20 -3.48 -10.07
N ALA A 302 4.16 -4.13 -9.55
CA ALA A 302 4.26 -4.92 -8.33
C ALA A 302 4.18 -6.41 -8.68
N ARG A 303 3.06 -7.08 -8.33
CA ARG A 303 2.86 -8.49 -8.68
C ARG A 303 2.71 -8.69 -10.18
N ASN A 304 2.79 -9.92 -10.65
CA ASN A 304 2.70 -10.27 -12.08
C ASN A 304 1.54 -9.58 -12.81
N PHE A 305 0.42 -9.36 -12.14
CA PHE A 305 -0.83 -8.81 -12.68
C PHE A 305 -1.05 -7.31 -12.34
N GLU A 306 -0.06 -6.65 -11.76
CA GLU A 306 -0.11 -5.24 -11.35
C GLU A 306 0.87 -4.43 -12.20
N PRO A 307 0.38 -3.84 -13.30
CA PRO A 307 1.25 -3.14 -14.26
C PRO A 307 1.69 -1.76 -13.77
N PRO A 308 2.76 -1.17 -14.35
CA PRO A 308 3.29 0.14 -14.01
C PRO A 308 2.42 1.27 -14.60
N LEU A 309 1.16 1.31 -14.19
CA LEU A 309 0.14 2.24 -14.68
C LEU A 309 -0.43 3.08 -13.54
N LEU A 310 -1.32 4.03 -13.90
CA LEU A 310 -2.04 4.83 -12.91
C LEU A 310 -2.98 3.95 -12.09
N ALA A 311 -3.06 4.19 -10.79
CA ALA A 311 -3.88 3.43 -9.86
C ALA A 311 -4.98 4.31 -9.25
N SER A 312 -6.23 4.03 -9.59
CA SER A 312 -7.38 4.88 -9.20
C SER A 312 -7.74 4.74 -7.72
N ASP A 313 -7.52 3.58 -7.13
CA ASP A 313 -7.86 3.26 -5.73
C ASP A 313 -6.93 4.01 -4.79
N GLU A 314 -5.65 3.80 -4.94
CA GLU A 314 -4.57 4.40 -4.17
C GLU A 314 -4.54 5.92 -4.33
N SER A 315 -4.78 6.41 -5.56
CA SER A 315 -4.87 7.84 -5.84
C SER A 315 -6.04 8.52 -5.14
N ALA A 316 -7.15 7.80 -4.94
CA ALA A 316 -8.29 8.34 -4.22
C ALA A 316 -7.97 8.59 -2.74
N SER A 317 -7.32 7.65 -2.07
CA SER A 317 -6.87 7.81 -0.68
C SER A 317 -5.83 8.91 -0.56
N LEU A 318 -4.87 8.94 -1.48
CA LEU A 318 -3.84 9.98 -1.52
C LEU A 318 -4.45 11.39 -1.67
N LEU A 319 -5.43 11.56 -2.55
CA LEU A 319 -6.15 12.83 -2.70
C LEU A 319 -6.90 13.22 -1.43
N VAL A 320 -7.50 12.27 -0.70
CA VAL A 320 -8.15 12.55 0.59
C VAL A 320 -7.13 13.04 1.60
N TYR A 321 -5.96 12.40 1.70
CA TYR A 321 -4.86 12.85 2.55
C TYR A 321 -4.40 14.26 2.17
N LEU A 322 -4.10 14.54 0.91
CA LEU A 322 -3.66 15.84 0.44
C LEU A 322 -4.67 16.96 0.75
N MET A 323 -5.96 16.66 0.62
CA MET A 323 -7.04 17.60 0.98
C MET A 323 -7.20 17.82 2.50
N SER A 324 -6.67 16.93 3.35
CA SER A 324 -6.68 17.10 4.80
C SER A 324 -5.59 18.06 5.30
N LEU A 325 -4.56 18.30 4.51
CA LEU A 325 -3.44 19.16 4.88
C LEU A 325 -3.88 20.63 5.00
N PRO A 326 -3.47 21.33 6.07
CA PRO A 326 -3.83 22.73 6.27
C PRO A 326 -3.07 23.65 5.31
N ALA A 327 -3.67 24.79 4.98
CA ALA A 327 -3.03 25.86 4.20
C ALA A 327 -2.32 25.37 2.91
N PRO A 328 -3.02 24.70 1.98
CA PRO A 328 -2.39 24.10 0.82
C PRO A 328 -1.74 25.15 -0.07
N SER A 329 -0.47 24.91 -0.47
CA SER A 329 0.24 25.74 -1.45
C SER A 329 -0.47 25.74 -2.81
N PRO A 330 -0.19 26.71 -3.69
CA PRO A 330 -0.73 26.70 -5.05
C PRO A 330 -0.42 25.41 -5.82
N GLU A 331 0.79 24.87 -5.67
CA GLU A 331 1.19 23.60 -6.27
C GLU A 331 0.37 22.41 -5.76
N LEU A 332 0.18 22.33 -4.43
CA LEU A 332 -0.67 21.29 -3.83
C LEU A 332 -2.12 21.42 -4.28
N GLN A 333 -2.65 22.65 -4.38
CA GLN A 333 -4.00 22.89 -4.89
C GLN A 333 -4.13 22.46 -6.35
N GLN A 334 -3.13 22.73 -7.18
CA GLN A 334 -3.09 22.29 -8.60
C GLN A 334 -3.08 20.76 -8.70
N SER A 335 -2.23 20.10 -7.91
CA SER A 335 -2.13 18.64 -7.84
C SER A 335 -3.49 17.99 -7.49
N ILE A 336 -4.16 18.46 -6.44
CA ILE A 336 -5.49 17.98 -6.02
C ILE A 336 -6.52 18.18 -7.14
N ARG A 337 -6.58 19.37 -7.75
CA ARG A 337 -7.55 19.67 -8.81
C ARG A 337 -7.34 18.79 -10.03
N ALA A 338 -6.10 18.62 -10.45
CA ALA A 338 -5.74 17.79 -11.59
C ALA A 338 -6.11 16.33 -11.36
N GLY A 339 -5.74 15.76 -10.19
CA GLY A 339 -6.08 14.38 -9.84
C GLY A 339 -7.59 14.14 -9.80
N VAL A 340 -8.35 15.05 -9.20
CA VAL A 340 -9.82 14.97 -9.16
C VAL A 340 -10.43 15.10 -10.57
N ALA A 341 -9.91 16.00 -11.41
CA ALA A 341 -10.38 16.14 -12.80
C ALA A 341 -10.13 14.85 -13.59
N TYR A 342 -8.96 14.22 -13.39
CA TYR A 342 -8.63 12.95 -14.04
C TYR A 342 -9.55 11.82 -13.59
N LEU A 343 -9.80 11.67 -12.28
CA LEU A 343 -10.75 10.66 -11.78
C LEU A 343 -12.17 10.88 -12.31
N ARG A 344 -12.63 12.13 -12.45
CA ARG A 344 -13.93 12.41 -13.10
C ARG A 344 -13.96 12.00 -14.56
N LYS A 345 -12.88 12.26 -15.28
CA LYS A 345 -12.74 11.92 -16.71
C LYS A 345 -12.76 10.41 -16.97
N THR A 346 -12.17 9.62 -16.05
CA THR A 346 -11.98 8.17 -16.22
C THR A 346 -13.06 7.32 -15.53
N ALA A 347 -14.11 7.95 -15.00
CA ALA A 347 -15.26 7.26 -14.44
C ALA A 347 -16.04 6.47 -15.51
N VAL A 348 -16.33 5.21 -15.23
CA VAL A 348 -17.08 4.31 -16.10
C VAL A 348 -18.53 4.24 -15.63
N MET A 349 -19.45 4.57 -16.52
CA MET A 349 -20.90 4.56 -16.28
C MET A 349 -21.58 3.42 -17.04
N GLY A 350 -22.72 2.96 -16.53
CA GLY A 350 -23.54 1.94 -17.21
C GLY A 350 -23.00 0.52 -17.06
N PHE A 351 -22.11 0.26 -16.12
CA PHE A 351 -21.54 -1.06 -15.83
C PHE A 351 -21.52 -1.38 -14.34
N VAL A 352 -21.53 -2.67 -14.02
CA VAL A 352 -21.35 -3.22 -12.66
C VAL A 352 -20.48 -4.46 -12.70
N MET A 353 -19.84 -4.75 -11.57
CA MET A 353 -19.17 -6.04 -11.35
C MET A 353 -20.17 -7.06 -10.82
N THR A 354 -20.20 -8.27 -11.41
CA THR A 354 -20.92 -9.41 -10.81
C THR A 354 -20.23 -9.91 -9.53
N GLY A 355 -20.95 -10.65 -8.69
CA GLY A 355 -20.39 -11.26 -7.48
C GLY A 355 -19.44 -12.43 -7.76
N LYS A 356 -18.68 -12.85 -6.75
CA LYS A 356 -17.85 -14.06 -6.81
C LYS A 356 -18.69 -15.33 -6.96
N ASP A 357 -19.93 -15.28 -6.49
CA ASP A 357 -20.88 -16.40 -6.50
C ASP A 357 -21.60 -16.55 -7.87
N ASP A 358 -21.37 -15.64 -8.83
CA ASP A 358 -21.84 -15.82 -10.20
C ASP A 358 -21.17 -17.07 -10.78
N PRO A 359 -21.91 -18.00 -11.44
CA PRO A 359 -21.34 -19.23 -12.01
C PRO A 359 -20.18 -19.01 -12.97
N ALA A 360 -20.13 -17.84 -13.63
CA ALA A 360 -19.03 -17.45 -14.52
C ALA A 360 -17.95 -16.63 -13.79
N GLY A 361 -18.06 -16.47 -12.46
CA GLY A 361 -17.23 -15.63 -11.63
C GLY A 361 -17.46 -14.14 -11.84
N ARG A 362 -16.61 -13.31 -11.23
CA ARG A 362 -16.68 -11.85 -11.41
C ARG A 362 -16.49 -11.46 -12.87
N ARG A 363 -17.39 -10.62 -13.37
CA ARG A 363 -17.34 -10.04 -14.70
C ARG A 363 -17.85 -8.61 -14.68
N LEU A 364 -17.33 -7.80 -15.61
CA LEU A 364 -17.91 -6.52 -15.92
C LEU A 364 -19.10 -6.73 -16.86
N VAL A 365 -20.28 -6.28 -16.46
CA VAL A 365 -21.50 -6.42 -17.22
C VAL A 365 -22.22 -5.09 -17.38
N ALA A 366 -22.83 -4.88 -18.53
CA ALA A 366 -23.62 -3.69 -18.80
C ALA A 366 -24.87 -3.64 -17.89
N LYS A 367 -25.09 -2.49 -17.26
CA LYS A 367 -26.28 -2.18 -16.47
C LYS A 367 -26.61 -0.70 -16.64
N PRO A 368 -27.53 -0.34 -17.54
CA PRO A 368 -27.90 1.06 -17.75
C PRO A 368 -28.24 1.78 -16.46
N GLY A 369 -27.72 3.00 -16.29
CA GLY A 369 -27.91 3.81 -15.08
C GLY A 369 -27.03 3.46 -13.88
N ALA A 370 -26.19 2.42 -13.95
CA ALA A 370 -25.24 2.07 -12.89
C ALA A 370 -23.92 2.87 -12.98
N GLY A 371 -23.14 2.84 -11.93
CA GLY A 371 -21.87 3.54 -11.79
C GLY A 371 -21.98 4.81 -10.95
N PRO A 372 -20.91 5.61 -10.86
CA PRO A 372 -19.60 5.38 -11.47
C PRO A 372 -18.78 4.28 -10.77
N ILE A 373 -17.97 3.60 -11.55
CA ILE A 373 -16.89 2.72 -11.12
C ILE A 373 -15.62 3.10 -11.88
N TRP A 374 -14.45 2.67 -11.39
CA TRP A 374 -13.17 2.97 -12.02
C TRP A 374 -12.35 1.71 -12.23
N PRO A 375 -11.67 1.55 -13.39
CA PRO A 375 -10.62 0.55 -13.52
C PRO A 375 -9.55 0.83 -12.45
N ARG A 376 -9.05 -0.21 -11.77
CA ARG A 376 -7.97 -0.02 -10.79
C ARG A 376 -6.71 0.50 -11.47
N PHE A 377 -6.33 -0.07 -12.62
CA PHE A 377 -5.20 0.38 -13.43
C PHE A 377 -5.68 1.09 -14.71
N ILE A 378 -5.09 2.25 -14.98
CA ILE A 378 -5.48 3.12 -16.09
C ILE A 378 -4.23 3.49 -16.89
N ASP A 379 -4.26 3.27 -18.20
CA ASP A 379 -3.21 3.75 -19.09
C ASP A 379 -3.27 5.29 -19.21
N PRO A 380 -2.20 6.02 -18.85
CA PRO A 380 -2.19 7.48 -18.89
C PRO A 380 -2.33 8.07 -20.31
N ALA A 381 -2.01 7.30 -21.35
CA ALA A 381 -2.11 7.77 -22.73
C ALA A 381 -3.55 7.72 -23.27
N THR A 382 -4.28 6.65 -22.91
CA THR A 382 -5.63 6.41 -23.45
C THR A 382 -6.74 6.75 -22.46
N GLY A 383 -6.44 6.76 -21.16
CA GLY A 383 -7.43 6.87 -20.08
C GLY A 383 -8.30 5.61 -19.90
N LYS A 384 -7.94 4.49 -20.52
CA LYS A 384 -8.67 3.23 -20.45
C LYS A 384 -8.08 2.30 -19.39
N GLY A 385 -8.91 1.37 -18.92
CA GLY A 385 -8.49 0.29 -18.01
C GLY A 385 -7.55 -0.69 -18.70
N VAL A 386 -6.58 -1.20 -17.92
CA VAL A 386 -5.70 -2.30 -18.32
C VAL A 386 -5.70 -3.32 -17.18
N PHE A 387 -5.77 -4.58 -17.54
CA PHE A 387 -5.98 -5.68 -16.61
C PHE A 387 -4.90 -6.74 -16.79
N GLY A 388 -4.21 -7.12 -15.70
CA GLY A 388 -3.13 -8.09 -15.75
C GLY A 388 -3.57 -9.47 -15.26
N ASP A 389 -2.96 -10.53 -15.78
CA ASP A 389 -3.11 -11.88 -15.28
C ASP A 389 -1.82 -12.43 -14.65
N ARG A 390 -1.89 -13.58 -14.00
CA ARG A 390 -0.77 -14.23 -13.29
C ARG A 390 0.41 -14.56 -14.20
N ASP A 391 0.16 -14.84 -15.47
CA ASP A 391 1.18 -15.11 -16.49
C ASP A 391 1.86 -13.84 -17.03
N ARG A 392 1.55 -12.68 -16.44
CA ARG A 392 2.03 -11.34 -16.82
C ARG A 392 1.39 -10.76 -18.08
N SER A 393 0.45 -11.47 -18.71
CA SER A 393 -0.30 -10.91 -19.83
C SER A 393 -1.12 -9.70 -19.39
N LEU A 394 -1.22 -8.71 -20.27
CA LEU A 394 -2.06 -7.51 -20.08
C LEU A 394 -3.18 -7.51 -21.10
N HIS A 395 -4.37 -7.11 -20.66
CA HIS A 395 -5.61 -7.11 -21.45
C HIS A 395 -6.34 -5.77 -21.31
N ASP A 396 -7.16 -5.42 -22.30
CA ASP A 396 -8.04 -4.23 -22.25
C ASP A 396 -9.50 -4.58 -21.85
N ASP A 397 -9.84 -5.87 -21.75
CA ASP A 397 -11.09 -6.38 -21.16
C ASP A 397 -10.78 -7.33 -19.99
N MET A 398 -11.22 -6.96 -18.78
CA MET A 398 -11.04 -7.81 -17.60
C MET A 398 -11.77 -9.16 -17.71
N ASN A 399 -12.78 -9.27 -18.56
CA ASN A 399 -13.53 -10.53 -18.75
C ASN A 399 -12.69 -11.61 -19.45
N GLU A 400 -11.57 -11.23 -20.07
CA GLU A 400 -10.63 -12.16 -20.71
C GLU A 400 -9.63 -12.79 -19.74
N LEU A 401 -9.51 -12.26 -18.52
CA LEU A 401 -8.59 -12.80 -17.51
C LEU A 401 -9.02 -14.17 -17.02
N SER A 402 -8.08 -14.92 -16.48
CA SER A 402 -8.34 -16.18 -15.78
C SER A 402 -9.40 -16.01 -14.68
N LEU A 403 -10.19 -17.06 -14.45
CA LEU A 403 -11.24 -17.05 -13.42
C LEU A 403 -10.64 -16.79 -12.03
N GLU A 404 -9.48 -17.39 -11.74
CA GLU A 404 -8.75 -17.18 -10.49
C GLU A 404 -8.48 -15.69 -10.30
N ARG A 405 -7.95 -15.02 -11.33
CA ARG A 405 -7.56 -13.62 -11.19
C ARG A 405 -8.77 -12.71 -11.10
N ARG A 406 -9.82 -12.93 -11.89
CA ARG A 406 -11.07 -12.16 -11.81
C ARG A 406 -11.73 -12.24 -10.43
N ASN A 407 -11.72 -13.43 -9.81
CA ASN A 407 -12.30 -13.63 -8.49
C ASN A 407 -11.39 -13.17 -7.34
N GLY A 408 -10.07 -13.22 -7.53
CA GLY A 408 -9.08 -12.95 -6.49
C GLY A 408 -8.63 -11.49 -6.39
N TYR A 409 -9.04 -10.60 -7.31
CA TYR A 409 -8.59 -9.22 -7.32
C TYR A 409 -9.70 -8.22 -7.69
N ASN A 410 -9.62 -7.01 -7.14
CA ASN A 410 -10.59 -5.95 -7.42
C ASN A 410 -10.11 -5.07 -8.57
N PHE A 411 -10.41 -5.47 -9.81
CA PHE A 411 -10.05 -4.71 -11.01
C PHE A 411 -10.90 -3.47 -11.26
N TYR A 412 -12.08 -3.38 -10.66
CA TYR A 412 -12.90 -2.18 -10.64
C TYR A 412 -13.20 -1.79 -9.19
N VAL A 413 -13.10 -0.50 -8.90
CA VAL A 413 -13.21 0.07 -7.56
C VAL A 413 -14.22 1.22 -7.52
N THR A 414 -14.65 1.59 -6.32
CA THR A 414 -15.57 2.72 -6.07
C THR A 414 -14.98 3.78 -5.13
N SER A 415 -13.79 3.54 -4.58
CA SER A 415 -13.07 4.45 -3.68
C SER A 415 -12.90 5.88 -4.22
N PRO A 416 -12.73 6.12 -5.55
CA PRO A 416 -12.69 7.48 -6.07
C PRO A 416 -13.91 8.34 -5.72
N GLN A 417 -15.08 7.74 -5.46
CA GLN A 417 -16.25 8.48 -4.98
C GLN A 417 -15.99 9.20 -3.65
N LYS A 418 -15.17 8.60 -2.75
CA LYS A 418 -14.79 9.24 -1.47
C LYS A 418 -13.98 10.50 -1.72
N ALA A 419 -13.00 10.44 -2.62
CA ALA A 419 -12.18 11.58 -3.00
C ALA A 419 -13.02 12.70 -3.66
N LEU A 420 -13.95 12.34 -4.56
CA LEU A 420 -14.85 13.31 -5.19
C LEU A 420 -15.77 14.00 -4.18
N LYS A 421 -16.29 13.27 -3.17
CA LYS A 421 -17.08 13.84 -2.07
C LYS A 421 -16.26 14.76 -1.17
N ALA A 422 -15.03 14.35 -0.82
CA ALA A 422 -14.10 15.18 -0.04
C ALA A 422 -13.75 16.47 -0.79
N TYR A 423 -13.49 16.36 -2.09
CA TYR A 423 -13.18 17.50 -2.94
C TYR A 423 -14.28 18.55 -2.98
N ALA A 424 -15.54 18.18 -2.97
CA ALA A 424 -16.64 19.14 -2.96
C ALA A 424 -16.58 20.09 -1.74
N LYS A 425 -16.24 19.55 -0.56
CA LYS A 425 -16.04 20.32 0.67
C LYS A 425 -14.74 21.14 0.61
N TRP A 426 -13.67 20.53 0.12
CA TRP A 426 -12.36 21.17 0.02
C TRP A 426 -12.37 22.35 -0.98
N ALA A 427 -12.98 22.18 -2.15
CA ALA A 427 -13.08 23.23 -3.17
C ALA A 427 -13.90 24.44 -2.73
N ALA A 428 -14.91 24.25 -1.88
CA ALA A 428 -15.65 25.34 -1.28
C ALA A 428 -14.77 26.20 -0.34
N LYS A 429 -13.82 25.55 0.36
CA LYS A 429 -12.86 26.25 1.25
C LYS A 429 -11.73 26.91 0.49
N TYR A 430 -11.31 26.31 -0.63
CA TYR A 430 -10.19 26.78 -1.46
C TYR A 430 -10.68 26.93 -2.90
N PRO A 431 -11.42 27.99 -3.25
CA PRO A 431 -11.90 28.22 -4.64
C PRO A 431 -10.72 28.36 -5.60
N ALA A 432 -10.93 28.00 -6.88
CA ALA A 432 -9.93 28.29 -7.91
C ALA A 432 -9.74 29.80 -8.03
N ALA A 433 -8.50 30.25 -8.24
CA ALA A 433 -8.27 31.62 -8.64
C ALA A 433 -9.03 31.88 -9.96
N GLN A 434 -9.75 33.00 -10.02
CA GLN A 434 -10.46 33.42 -11.23
C GLN A 434 -9.48 33.83 -12.31
#